data_ff5eefa8fd2c765e92e5997a733897d5
#
_entry.id   ff5eefa8fd2c765e92e5997a733897d5
#
_cell.length_a   1.000
_cell.length_b   1.000
_cell.length_c   1.000
_cell.angle_alpha   90.00
_cell.angle_beta   90.00
_cell.angle_gamma   90.00
#
_symmetry.space_group_name_H-M   'P 1'
#
loop_
_entity.id
_entity.type
_entity.pdbx_description
1 polymer ?
#
loop_
_entity_poly.entity_id
_entity_poly.type
_entity_poly.pdbx_seq_one_letter_code
_entity_poly.pdbx_strand_id
1 'polypeptide(L)'
;MKYGAVLLSSLLTTSVLATSGEIDCAQAATNYEVNHCASIELEQAQEELQRYLKTSLDLNQDDRELSQAISNAQQSWEQYYEAHCQAILTKWREGTIRTTMALTCKTQLTKQRTHELWASFLTYVDNTSPELPEPQM
;
A
#
# COMPACT_ATOMS: atom_id res chain seq x y z
N MET A 1 -34.98 -64.92 24.36
CA MET A 1 -34.42 -63.59 24.54
C MET A 1 -33.40 -63.36 23.44
N LYS A 2 -33.71 -62.51 22.44
CA LYS A 2 -32.86 -62.19 21.30
C LYS A 2 -32.44 -60.76 21.42
N TYR A 3 -31.17 -60.49 21.68
CA TYR A 3 -30.59 -59.12 21.69
C TYR A 3 -30.12 -58.77 20.30
N GLY A 4 -30.79 -57.79 19.68
CA GLY A 4 -30.36 -57.19 18.44
C GLY A 4 -29.31 -56.13 18.68
N ALA A 5 -28.16 -56.30 18.09
CA ALA A 5 -27.10 -55.30 18.08
C ALA A 5 -27.38 -54.26 16.99
N VAL A 6 -27.55 -53.00 17.41
CA VAL A 6 -27.67 -51.84 16.50
C VAL A 6 -26.26 -51.30 16.26
N LEU A 7 -25.77 -51.43 15.03
CA LEU A 7 -24.52 -50.83 14.58
C LEU A 7 -24.81 -49.37 14.20
N LEU A 8 -24.32 -48.43 15.00
CA LEU A 8 -24.26 -47.01 14.63
C LEU A 8 -23.08 -46.78 13.68
N SER A 9 -23.36 -46.54 12.40
CA SER A 9 -22.39 -46.06 11.44
C SER A 9 -22.15 -44.56 11.64
N SER A 10 -21.00 -44.18 12.16
CA SER A 10 -20.54 -42.79 12.26
C SER A 10 -20.04 -42.31 10.90
N LEU A 11 -20.80 -41.48 10.22
CA LEU A 11 -20.37 -40.74 9.04
C LEU A 11 -19.41 -39.60 9.47
N LEU A 12 -18.11 -39.81 9.25
CA LEU A 12 -17.09 -38.78 9.36
C LEU A 12 -17.20 -37.86 8.14
N THR A 13 -17.82 -36.70 8.31
CA THR A 13 -17.77 -35.59 7.33
C THR A 13 -16.42 -34.90 7.43
N THR A 14 -15.51 -35.19 6.51
CA THR A 14 -14.29 -34.40 6.29
C THR A 14 -14.65 -33.07 5.67
N SER A 15 -14.64 -31.99 6.46
CA SER A 15 -14.69 -30.62 5.95
C SER A 15 -13.39 -30.30 5.22
N VAL A 16 -13.43 -30.27 3.89
CA VAL A 16 -12.35 -29.72 3.06
C VAL A 16 -12.39 -28.22 3.25
N LEU A 17 -11.52 -27.68 4.09
CA LEU A 17 -11.21 -26.25 4.13
C LEU A 17 -10.55 -25.91 2.78
N ALA A 18 -11.29 -25.26 1.89
CA ALA A 18 -10.72 -24.64 0.72
C ALA A 18 -9.80 -23.51 1.21
N THR A 19 -8.51 -23.76 1.25
CA THR A 19 -7.49 -22.71 1.35
C THR A 19 -7.64 -21.87 0.08
N SER A 20 -8.18 -20.65 0.20
CA SER A 20 -8.04 -19.63 -0.83
C SER A 20 -6.53 -19.45 -0.98
N GLY A 21 -5.96 -19.94 -2.08
CA GLY A 21 -4.51 -19.86 -2.32
C GLY A 21 -4.10 -18.39 -2.30
N GLU A 22 -3.32 -18.01 -1.29
CA GLU A 22 -2.67 -16.71 -1.22
C GLU A 22 -1.76 -16.58 -2.45
N ILE A 23 -1.85 -15.44 -3.16
CA ILE A 23 -1.04 -15.19 -4.35
C ILE A 23 0.40 -14.96 -3.92
N ASP A 24 1.32 -15.81 -4.42
CA ASP A 24 2.75 -15.63 -4.24
C ASP A 24 3.26 -14.57 -5.24
N CYS A 25 3.53 -13.37 -4.75
CA CYS A 25 4.00 -12.26 -5.57
C CYS A 25 5.39 -12.48 -6.20
N ALA A 26 6.21 -13.37 -5.63
CA ALA A 26 7.49 -13.73 -6.24
C ALA A 26 7.32 -14.61 -7.50
N GLN A 27 6.14 -15.18 -7.70
CA GLN A 27 5.80 -16.08 -8.80
C GLN A 27 4.65 -15.58 -9.67
N ALA A 28 4.20 -14.33 -9.46
CA ALA A 28 3.10 -13.73 -10.21
C ALA A 28 3.40 -13.72 -11.72
N ALA A 29 2.58 -14.42 -12.51
CA ALA A 29 2.77 -14.60 -13.95
C ALA A 29 1.58 -14.10 -14.78
N THR A 30 0.38 -14.07 -14.21
CA THR A 30 -0.82 -13.57 -14.88
C THR A 30 -1.03 -12.08 -14.62
N ASN A 31 -1.71 -11.37 -15.52
CA ASN A 31 -2.07 -9.96 -15.30
C ASN A 31 -2.87 -9.76 -13.99
N TYR A 32 -3.68 -10.73 -13.60
CA TYR A 32 -4.42 -10.69 -12.35
C TYR A 32 -3.48 -10.71 -11.13
N GLU A 33 -2.57 -11.66 -11.08
CA GLU A 33 -1.59 -11.79 -10.00
C GLU A 33 -0.66 -10.58 -9.92
N VAL A 34 -0.12 -10.14 -11.06
CA VAL A 34 0.74 -8.96 -11.14
C VAL A 34 0.02 -7.70 -10.65
N ASN A 35 -1.24 -7.48 -11.06
CA ASN A 35 -2.03 -6.35 -10.60
C ASN A 35 -2.34 -6.44 -9.10
N HIS A 36 -2.64 -7.64 -8.60
CA HIS A 36 -2.87 -7.86 -7.18
C HIS A 36 -1.63 -7.51 -6.36
N CYS A 37 -0.46 -7.99 -6.76
CA CYS A 37 0.80 -7.68 -6.09
C CYS A 37 1.17 -6.20 -6.16
N ALA A 38 0.97 -5.56 -7.31
CA ALA A 38 1.17 -4.12 -7.46
C ALA A 38 0.20 -3.29 -6.58
N SER A 39 -1.03 -3.78 -6.36
CA SER A 39 -1.97 -3.10 -5.45
C SER A 39 -1.56 -3.21 -3.99
N ILE A 40 -1.02 -4.35 -3.56
CA ILE A 40 -0.47 -4.53 -2.20
C ILE A 40 0.74 -3.60 -1.99
N GLU A 41 1.65 -3.51 -2.97
CA GLU A 41 2.80 -2.61 -2.87
C GLU A 41 2.37 -1.13 -2.76
N LEU A 42 1.35 -0.74 -3.52
CA LEU A 42 0.78 0.60 -3.42
C LEU A 42 0.16 0.86 -2.05
N GLU A 43 -0.61 -0.08 -1.50
CA GLU A 43 -1.23 0.04 -0.17
C GLU A 43 -0.15 0.23 0.91
N GLN A 44 0.91 -0.57 0.90
CA GLN A 44 2.03 -0.44 1.82
C GLN A 44 2.72 0.93 1.71
N ALA A 45 2.96 1.41 0.47
CA ALA A 45 3.55 2.72 0.25
C ALA A 45 2.64 3.86 0.76
N GLN A 46 1.31 3.74 0.58
CA GLN A 46 0.34 4.71 1.08
C GLN A 46 0.28 4.74 2.62
N GLU A 47 0.31 3.58 3.28
CA GLU A 47 0.38 3.49 4.74
C GLU A 47 1.66 4.15 5.27
N GLU A 48 2.80 3.93 4.61
CA GLU A 48 4.05 4.57 4.96
C GLU A 48 3.96 6.10 4.78
N LEU A 49 3.45 6.58 3.65
CA LEU A 49 3.24 8.02 3.41
C LEU A 49 2.39 8.66 4.52
N GLN A 50 1.28 8.02 4.91
CA GLN A 50 0.42 8.54 5.97
C GLN A 50 1.16 8.65 7.31
N ARG A 51 2.00 7.69 7.63
CA ARG A 51 2.84 7.73 8.84
C ARG A 51 3.81 8.91 8.81
N TYR A 52 4.51 9.14 7.70
CA TYR A 52 5.47 10.24 7.57
C TYR A 52 4.78 11.61 7.55
N LEU A 53 3.64 11.74 6.88
CA LEU A 53 2.83 12.95 6.88
C LEU A 53 2.33 13.29 8.29
N LYS A 54 1.77 12.30 8.98
CA LYS A 54 1.29 12.49 10.37
C LYS A 54 2.43 12.94 11.28
N THR A 55 3.58 12.29 11.22
CA THR A 55 4.74 12.64 12.05
C THR A 55 5.24 14.05 11.73
N SER A 56 5.26 14.44 10.43
CA SER A 56 5.63 15.81 10.02
C SER A 56 4.68 16.87 10.60
N LEU A 57 3.37 16.59 10.61
CA LEU A 57 2.38 17.49 11.19
C LEU A 57 2.45 17.54 12.72
N ASP A 58 2.61 16.39 13.38
CA ASP A 58 2.72 16.31 14.84
C ASP A 58 3.95 17.07 15.36
N LEU A 59 5.09 16.95 14.66
CA LEU A 59 6.33 17.64 15.03
C LEU A 59 6.22 19.16 14.91
N ASN A 60 5.44 19.65 13.97
CA ASN A 60 5.29 21.07 13.69
C ASN A 60 3.94 21.63 14.17
N GLN A 61 3.24 20.95 15.09
CA GLN A 61 1.91 21.34 15.56
C GLN A 61 1.84 22.72 16.24
N ASP A 62 2.93 23.16 16.84
CA ASP A 62 3.05 24.47 17.51
C ASP A 62 3.28 25.62 16.50
N ASP A 63 3.72 25.31 15.27
CA ASP A 63 3.80 26.23 14.15
C ASP A 63 2.60 26.04 13.22
N ARG A 64 1.54 26.80 13.48
CA ARG A 64 0.29 26.71 12.73
C ARG A 64 0.46 27.06 11.25
N GLU A 65 1.33 28.00 10.91
CA GLU A 65 1.58 28.41 9.53
C GLU A 65 2.29 27.30 8.76
N LEU A 66 3.31 26.69 9.34
CA LEU A 66 4.03 25.56 8.75
C LEU A 66 3.12 24.33 8.61
N SER A 67 2.36 23.96 9.63
CA SER A 67 1.42 22.82 9.58
C SER A 67 0.39 23.00 8.47
N GLN A 68 -0.14 24.22 8.31
CA GLN A 68 -1.09 24.51 7.22
C GLN A 68 -0.40 24.45 5.85
N ALA A 69 0.85 24.92 5.73
CA ALA A 69 1.62 24.84 4.49
C ALA A 69 1.92 23.39 4.08
N ILE A 70 2.31 22.52 5.03
CA ILE A 70 2.50 21.07 4.79
C ILE A 70 1.20 20.44 4.28
N SER A 71 0.05 20.73 4.91
CA SER A 71 -1.25 20.20 4.52
C SER A 71 -1.67 20.66 3.13
N ASN A 72 -1.47 21.93 2.79
CA ASN A 72 -1.76 22.48 1.46
C ASN A 72 -0.87 21.86 0.38
N ALA A 73 0.41 21.66 0.68
CA ALA A 73 1.35 20.98 -0.22
C ALA A 73 0.93 19.52 -0.47
N GLN A 74 0.46 18.81 0.57
CA GLN A 74 -0.05 17.46 0.43
C GLN A 74 -1.29 17.42 -0.48
N GLN A 75 -2.24 18.31 -0.29
CA GLN A 75 -3.43 18.38 -1.15
C GLN A 75 -3.09 18.66 -2.61
N SER A 76 -2.13 19.56 -2.88
CA SER A 76 -1.66 19.86 -4.24
C SER A 76 -0.95 18.66 -4.87
N TRP A 77 -0.16 17.94 -4.07
CA TRP A 77 0.49 16.71 -4.51
C TRP A 77 -0.53 15.61 -4.85
N GLU A 78 -1.58 15.42 -4.08
CA GLU A 78 -2.65 14.45 -4.35
C GLU A 78 -3.35 14.73 -5.69
N GLN A 79 -3.61 15.99 -6.01
CA GLN A 79 -4.17 16.38 -7.30
C GLN A 79 -3.22 16.04 -8.46
N TYR A 80 -1.93 16.34 -8.32
CA TYR A 80 -0.90 15.98 -9.30
C TYR A 80 -0.80 14.46 -9.47
N TYR A 81 -0.73 13.73 -8.37
CA TYR A 81 -0.62 12.27 -8.33
C TYR A 81 -1.76 11.59 -9.10
N GLU A 82 -3.01 11.98 -8.85
CA GLU A 82 -4.15 11.43 -9.57
C GLU A 82 -4.13 11.79 -11.06
N ALA A 83 -3.89 13.05 -11.41
CA ALA A 83 -3.86 13.50 -12.79
C ALA A 83 -2.73 12.85 -13.58
N HIS A 84 -1.53 12.76 -13.01
CA HIS A 84 -0.36 12.18 -13.68
C HIS A 84 -0.54 10.67 -13.92
N CYS A 85 -0.94 9.90 -12.91
CA CYS A 85 -1.11 8.45 -13.07
C CYS A 85 -2.34 8.08 -13.90
N GLN A 86 -3.37 8.96 -13.95
CA GLN A 86 -4.46 8.83 -14.93
C GLN A 86 -3.95 9.03 -16.38
N ALA A 87 -3.01 9.92 -16.61
CA ALA A 87 -2.38 10.09 -17.91
C ALA A 87 -1.57 8.84 -18.32
N ILE A 88 -0.88 8.20 -17.36
CA ILE A 88 -0.19 6.91 -17.58
C ILE A 88 -1.20 5.81 -17.94
N LEU A 89 -2.32 5.69 -17.20
CA LEU A 89 -3.39 4.74 -17.52
C LEU A 89 -3.91 4.96 -18.97
N THR A 90 -4.11 6.21 -19.35
CA THR A 90 -4.58 6.60 -20.69
C THR A 90 -3.55 6.28 -21.77
N LYS A 91 -2.26 6.52 -21.52
CA LYS A 91 -1.16 6.16 -22.42
C LYS A 91 -1.17 4.66 -22.76
N TRP A 92 -1.48 3.82 -21.79
CA TRP A 92 -1.48 2.37 -21.93
C TRP A 92 -2.87 1.75 -22.18
N ARG A 93 -3.89 2.57 -22.54
CA ARG A 93 -5.31 2.17 -22.61
C ARG A 93 -5.59 0.93 -23.44
N GLU A 94 -4.82 0.69 -24.52
CA GLU A 94 -4.96 -0.47 -25.39
C GLU A 94 -4.16 -1.70 -24.92
N GLY A 95 -3.32 -1.54 -23.89
CA GLY A 95 -2.46 -2.60 -23.37
C GLY A 95 -3.10 -3.38 -22.23
N THR A 96 -2.78 -4.68 -22.15
CA THR A 96 -3.21 -5.55 -21.05
C THR A 96 -2.55 -5.19 -19.73
N ILE A 97 -1.42 -4.49 -19.75
CA ILE A 97 -0.64 -4.05 -18.57
C ILE A 97 -1.02 -2.66 -18.07
N ARG A 98 -2.03 -2.01 -18.65
CA ARG A 98 -2.41 -0.62 -18.31
C ARG A 98 -2.62 -0.40 -16.80
N THR A 99 -3.26 -1.36 -16.14
CA THR A 99 -3.53 -1.30 -14.69
C THR A 99 -2.23 -1.38 -13.90
N THR A 100 -1.34 -2.30 -14.22
CA THR A 100 -0.01 -2.42 -13.62
C THR A 100 0.76 -1.10 -13.76
N MET A 101 0.78 -0.50 -14.97
CA MET A 101 1.50 0.75 -15.22
C MET A 101 0.96 1.91 -14.38
N ALA A 102 -0.36 1.99 -14.19
CA ALA A 102 -0.97 3.00 -13.34
C ALA A 102 -0.66 2.76 -11.85
N LEU A 103 -0.72 1.52 -11.38
CA LEU A 103 -0.37 1.16 -9.99
C LEU A 103 1.11 1.46 -9.71
N THR A 104 2.01 1.06 -10.60
CA THR A 104 3.44 1.37 -10.47
C THR A 104 3.71 2.88 -10.44
N CYS A 105 3.05 3.67 -11.30
CA CYS A 105 3.13 5.12 -11.25
C CYS A 105 2.73 5.65 -9.87
N LYS A 106 1.60 5.16 -9.34
CA LYS A 106 1.08 5.56 -8.03
C LYS A 106 2.05 5.21 -6.90
N THR A 107 2.59 4.01 -6.91
CA THR A 107 3.59 3.55 -5.91
C THR A 107 4.85 4.42 -5.93
N GLN A 108 5.40 4.68 -7.12
CA GLN A 108 6.60 5.52 -7.27
C GLN A 108 6.40 6.94 -6.74
N LEU A 109 5.31 7.61 -7.12
CA LEU A 109 5.01 8.95 -6.64
C LEU A 109 4.77 8.98 -5.12
N THR A 110 4.12 7.94 -4.56
CA THR A 110 3.91 7.82 -3.12
C THR A 110 5.22 7.69 -2.37
N LYS A 111 6.13 6.82 -2.82
CA LYS A 111 7.47 6.66 -2.22
C LYS A 111 8.29 7.95 -2.30
N GLN A 112 8.28 8.63 -3.46
CA GLN A 112 8.94 9.93 -3.62
C GLN A 112 8.39 10.98 -2.64
N ARG A 113 7.07 11.04 -2.48
CA ARG A 113 6.44 11.98 -1.53
C ARG A 113 6.82 11.68 -0.09
N THR A 114 6.88 10.40 0.28
CA THR A 114 7.33 9.99 1.61
C THR A 114 8.76 10.46 1.89
N HIS A 115 9.66 10.29 0.93
CA HIS A 115 11.04 10.75 1.05
C HIS A 115 11.13 12.29 1.12
N GLU A 116 10.33 13.03 0.35
CA GLU A 116 10.26 14.49 0.43
C GLU A 116 9.83 14.99 1.82
N LEU A 117 8.82 14.35 2.43
CA LEU A 117 8.37 14.68 3.78
C LEU A 117 9.48 14.39 4.81
N TRP A 118 10.13 13.25 4.70
CA TRP A 118 11.26 12.89 5.55
C TRP A 118 12.40 13.89 5.44
N ALA A 119 12.87 14.16 4.23
CA ALA A 119 14.01 15.04 3.99
C ALA A 119 13.76 16.50 4.41
N SER A 120 12.49 16.97 4.29
CA SER A 120 12.15 18.37 4.54
C SER A 120 11.72 18.65 5.97
N PHE A 121 11.09 17.70 6.66
CA PHE A 121 10.41 17.97 7.93
C PHE A 121 10.78 17.02 9.07
N LEU A 122 11.51 15.91 8.81
CA LEU A 122 11.84 14.90 9.81
C LEU A 122 13.35 14.72 10.01
N THR A 123 14.17 15.51 9.31
CA THR A 123 15.63 15.56 9.45
C THR A 123 16.06 16.89 10.03
N TYR A 124 17.28 16.93 10.58
CA TYR A 124 17.86 18.12 11.20
C TYR A 124 19.17 18.50 10.49
N VAL A 125 19.49 19.80 10.47
CA VAL A 125 20.72 20.31 9.85
C VAL A 125 21.99 20.03 10.67
N ASP A 126 21.83 19.55 11.89
CA ASP A 126 22.90 19.12 12.77
C ASP A 126 22.99 17.58 12.84
N ASN A 127 23.71 17.04 13.80
CA ASN A 127 23.88 15.58 13.97
C ASN A 127 22.74 14.92 14.77
N THR A 128 21.62 15.59 14.95
CA THR A 128 20.42 15.01 15.59
C THR A 128 19.84 13.91 14.70
N SER A 129 19.51 12.77 15.29
CA SER A 129 18.91 11.67 14.55
C SER A 129 17.53 12.07 14.00
N PRO A 130 17.18 11.66 12.78
CA PRO A 130 15.84 11.85 12.23
C PRO A 130 14.76 11.22 13.12
N GLU A 131 13.55 11.79 13.10
CA GLU A 131 12.40 11.25 13.84
C GLU A 131 11.93 9.89 13.33
N LEU A 132 12.07 9.66 12.02
CA LEU A 132 11.82 8.37 11.38
C LEU A 132 13.03 7.99 10.52
N PRO A 133 13.26 6.70 10.25
CA PRO A 133 14.32 6.27 9.35
C PRO A 133 14.07 6.80 7.93
N GLU A 134 15.13 6.86 7.13
CA GLU A 134 15.01 7.19 5.70
C GLU A 134 14.13 6.14 5.01
N PRO A 135 13.04 6.56 4.30
CA PRO A 135 12.15 5.63 3.63
C PRO A 135 12.82 5.01 2.41
N GLN A 136 12.44 3.77 2.10
CA GLN A 136 12.94 3.06 0.92
C GLN A 136 12.26 3.60 -0.35
N MET A 137 13.09 3.90 -1.38
CA MET A 137 12.64 4.41 -2.69
C MET A 137 12.19 3.29 -3.61
#